data_1d43ba26471ea6cb9ea27cdd9b5f893f
#
_entry.id   1d43ba26471ea6cb9ea27cdd9b5f893f
#
_cell.length_a   1.000
_cell.length_b   1.000
_cell.length_c   1.000
_cell.angle_alpha   90.00
_cell.angle_beta   90.00
_cell.angle_gamma   90.00
#
_symmetry.space_group_name_H-M   'P 1'
#
loop_
_entity.id
_entity.type
_entity.pdbx_description
1 polymer ?
#
loop_
_entity_poly.entity_id
_entity_poly.type
_entity_poly.pdbx_seq_one_letter_code
_entity_poly.pdbx_strand_id
1 'polypeptide(L)'
;MIVFLNGKFLPEAEAVIRVNDRGFMYGDGLFETVRVVNGRPFRLAQHLERLVRGADFLKIKLPFTPKEISKLAAQLVDKNAMSDSVLRLVLTRGPGERGYSPGLATQPTLVMSLHPLPAALADESLQWSMVTSSHHIPSSDAASSFKTTSKLLNVLARAEALERGADEALLLNTNGEVAEAASGNIFWVYQNRICTVPTGRGVLPGITRAVVLEICQALGLETNKRVIKPQHLRNAEGIFITQSVLGIVPIAAFDGEPVAPSPLVDQIVSAYQQMLNAESVAA
;
A
#
# COMPACT_ATOMS: atom_id res chain seq x y z
N MET A 1 -3.79 -18.85 -14.72
CA MET A 1 -2.67 -18.36 -13.87
C MET A 1 -2.40 -19.37 -12.77
N ILE A 2 -1.14 -19.51 -12.34
CA ILE A 2 -0.80 -20.33 -11.16
C ILE A 2 -0.82 -19.40 -9.94
N VAL A 3 -1.41 -19.88 -8.85
CA VAL A 3 -1.39 -19.22 -7.53
C VAL A 3 -0.78 -20.16 -6.49
N PHE A 4 -0.35 -19.57 -5.38
CA PHE A 4 0.08 -20.32 -4.20
C PHE A 4 -1.02 -20.28 -3.13
N LEU A 5 -1.42 -21.43 -2.62
CA LEU A 5 -2.38 -21.55 -1.53
C LEU A 5 -1.88 -22.60 -0.52
N ASN A 6 -1.57 -22.18 0.69
CA ASN A 6 -1.24 -23.05 1.84
C ASN A 6 -0.24 -24.18 1.52
N GLY A 7 0.87 -23.85 0.86
CA GLY A 7 1.95 -24.80 0.54
C GLY A 7 1.86 -25.45 -0.84
N LYS A 8 0.83 -25.15 -1.65
CA LYS A 8 0.63 -25.71 -2.98
C LYS A 8 0.58 -24.65 -4.05
N PHE A 9 1.23 -24.91 -5.18
CA PHE A 9 1.03 -24.17 -6.42
C PHE A 9 -0.05 -24.88 -7.23
N LEU A 10 -1.11 -24.17 -7.62
CA LEU A 10 -2.24 -24.75 -8.35
C LEU A 10 -2.84 -23.70 -9.31
N PRO A 11 -3.58 -24.14 -10.32
CA PRO A 11 -4.34 -23.23 -11.16
C PRO A 11 -5.29 -22.35 -10.36
N GLU A 12 -5.41 -21.08 -10.73
CA GLU A 12 -6.28 -20.13 -10.01
C GLU A 12 -7.72 -20.61 -9.87
N ALA A 13 -8.25 -21.27 -10.91
CA ALA A 13 -9.60 -21.85 -10.91
C ALA A 13 -9.81 -22.96 -9.85
N GLU A 14 -8.73 -23.57 -9.36
CA GLU A 14 -8.75 -24.60 -8.32
C GLU A 14 -8.47 -24.06 -6.93
N ALA A 15 -8.09 -22.78 -6.82
CA ALA A 15 -7.77 -22.11 -5.56
C ALA A 15 -9.04 -21.69 -4.82
N VAL A 16 -9.50 -22.53 -3.92
CA VAL A 16 -10.76 -22.33 -3.18
C VAL A 16 -10.48 -21.95 -1.73
N ILE A 17 -11.08 -20.85 -1.29
CA ILE A 17 -11.09 -20.43 0.11
C ILE A 17 -12.40 -20.90 0.76
N ARG A 18 -12.30 -21.46 1.96
CA ARG A 18 -13.47 -21.93 2.70
C ARG A 18 -14.39 -20.79 3.08
N VAL A 19 -15.70 -20.98 2.97
CA VAL A 19 -16.72 -19.96 3.33
C VAL A 19 -16.65 -19.51 4.79
N ASN A 20 -16.11 -20.35 5.68
CA ASN A 20 -15.89 -20.03 7.08
C ASN A 20 -14.47 -19.51 7.38
N ASP A 21 -13.70 -19.11 6.36
CA ASP A 21 -12.45 -18.38 6.57
C ASP A 21 -12.75 -17.01 7.20
N ARG A 22 -12.06 -16.70 8.30
CA ARG A 22 -12.32 -15.48 9.07
C ARG A 22 -11.92 -14.21 8.31
N GLY A 23 -10.95 -14.32 7.38
CA GLY A 23 -10.62 -13.23 6.46
C GLY A 23 -11.80 -12.87 5.57
N PHE A 24 -12.52 -13.89 5.05
CA PHE A 24 -13.73 -13.69 4.25
C PHE A 24 -14.89 -13.14 5.10
N MET A 25 -15.12 -13.72 6.30
CA MET A 25 -16.28 -13.33 7.13
C MET A 25 -16.12 -11.98 7.84
N TYR A 26 -14.90 -11.62 8.26
CA TYR A 26 -14.66 -10.50 9.18
C TYR A 26 -13.53 -9.56 8.77
N GLY A 27 -12.83 -9.82 7.68
CA GLY A 27 -11.62 -9.10 7.36
C GLY A 27 -10.48 -9.37 8.37
N ASP A 28 -10.51 -10.53 9.07
CA ASP A 28 -9.53 -10.93 10.08
C ASP A 28 -8.27 -11.47 9.39
N GLY A 29 -7.46 -10.54 8.87
CA GLY A 29 -6.27 -10.86 8.11
C GLY A 29 -5.49 -9.63 7.68
N LEU A 30 -4.42 -9.89 6.96
CA LEU A 30 -3.44 -8.92 6.46
C LEU A 30 -3.18 -9.16 4.99
N PHE A 31 -2.67 -8.13 4.32
CA PHE A 31 -2.20 -8.31 2.96
C PHE A 31 -0.99 -7.45 2.64
N GLU A 32 -0.24 -7.87 1.65
CA GLU A 32 0.81 -7.08 1.02
C GLU A 32 0.58 -7.01 -0.49
N THR A 33 1.05 -5.92 -1.08
CA THR A 33 1.04 -5.71 -2.52
C THR A 33 2.42 -5.21 -2.90
N VAL A 34 3.11 -5.96 -3.74
CA VAL A 34 4.52 -5.74 -4.06
C VAL A 34 4.67 -5.64 -5.57
N ARG A 35 5.31 -4.60 -6.06
CA ARG A 35 5.65 -4.50 -7.47
C ARG A 35 6.78 -5.47 -7.79
N VAL A 36 6.62 -6.25 -8.84
CA VAL A 36 7.66 -7.11 -9.42
C VAL A 36 8.20 -6.41 -10.66
N VAL A 37 9.51 -6.29 -10.74
CA VAL A 37 10.21 -5.71 -11.90
C VAL A 37 11.37 -6.63 -12.27
N ASN A 38 11.49 -7.00 -13.53
CA ASN A 38 12.50 -7.95 -14.03
C ASN A 38 12.54 -9.27 -13.21
N GLY A 39 11.37 -9.78 -12.81
CA GLY A 39 11.24 -11.00 -12.01
C GLY A 39 11.52 -10.83 -10.52
N ARG A 40 11.83 -9.63 -10.05
CA ARG A 40 12.20 -9.36 -8.66
C ARG A 40 11.15 -8.52 -7.93
N PRO A 41 10.59 -9.03 -6.83
CA PRO A 41 9.69 -8.24 -5.99
C PRO A 41 10.47 -7.12 -5.27
N PHE A 42 10.13 -5.86 -5.60
CA PHE A 42 10.78 -4.68 -5.05
C PHE A 42 10.55 -4.55 -3.55
N ARG A 43 11.63 -4.44 -2.78
CA ARG A 43 11.60 -4.27 -1.32
C ARG A 43 10.80 -5.36 -0.58
N LEU A 44 10.80 -6.60 -1.09
CA LEU A 44 10.02 -7.70 -0.51
C LEU A 44 10.35 -7.92 0.98
N ALA A 45 11.60 -7.78 1.39
CA ALA A 45 12.00 -7.95 2.79
C ALA A 45 11.23 -6.99 3.72
N GLN A 46 11.15 -5.70 3.39
CA GLN A 46 10.40 -4.71 4.19
C GLN A 46 8.89 -4.99 4.19
N HIS A 47 8.33 -5.47 3.07
CA HIS A 47 6.94 -5.92 3.02
C HIS A 47 6.68 -7.09 3.96
N LEU A 48 7.57 -8.08 3.98
CA LEU A 48 7.45 -9.25 4.86
C LEU A 48 7.65 -8.88 6.33
N GLU A 49 8.58 -7.97 6.65
CA GLU A 49 8.71 -7.45 8.02
C GLU A 49 7.42 -6.76 8.50
N ARG A 50 6.76 -5.98 7.63
CA ARG A 50 5.48 -5.36 7.98
C ARG A 50 4.38 -6.41 8.16
N LEU A 51 4.35 -7.43 7.30
CA LEU A 51 3.42 -8.56 7.43
C LEU A 51 3.61 -9.30 8.76
N VAL A 52 4.86 -9.57 9.16
CA VAL A 52 5.20 -10.22 10.45
C VAL A 52 4.68 -9.37 11.61
N ARG A 53 5.01 -8.08 11.66
CA ARG A 53 4.54 -7.19 12.73
C ARG A 53 3.01 -7.14 12.82
N GLY A 54 2.33 -7.17 11.66
CA GLY A 54 0.86 -7.23 11.63
C GLY A 54 0.32 -8.58 12.12
N ALA A 55 0.97 -9.67 11.75
CA ALA A 55 0.62 -11.02 12.20
C ALA A 55 0.77 -11.16 13.72
N ASP A 56 1.86 -10.63 14.28
CA ASP A 56 2.09 -10.60 15.73
C ASP A 56 1.03 -9.77 16.45
N PHE A 57 0.67 -8.60 15.92
CA PHE A 57 -0.40 -7.75 16.48
C PHE A 57 -1.76 -8.47 16.49
N LEU A 58 -2.12 -9.11 15.37
CA LEU A 58 -3.36 -9.89 15.27
C LEU A 58 -3.26 -11.26 15.94
N LYS A 59 -2.09 -11.67 16.43
CA LYS A 59 -1.82 -13.00 16.97
C LYS A 59 -2.18 -14.11 15.95
N ILE A 60 -1.81 -13.91 14.70
CA ILE A 60 -1.91 -14.91 13.62
C ILE A 60 -0.54 -15.55 13.46
N LYS A 61 -0.42 -16.85 13.68
CA LYS A 61 0.83 -17.56 13.46
C LYS A 61 1.12 -17.67 11.96
N LEU A 62 2.28 -17.17 11.53
CA LEU A 62 2.72 -17.32 10.14
C LEU A 62 2.92 -18.83 9.82
N PRO A 63 2.33 -19.34 8.72
CA PRO A 63 2.48 -20.73 8.32
C PRO A 63 3.86 -21.05 7.72
N PHE A 64 4.60 -20.00 7.29
CA PHE A 64 5.95 -20.08 6.72
C PHE A 64 6.79 -18.94 7.25
N THR A 65 8.09 -19.13 7.34
CA THR A 65 9.04 -18.07 7.67
C THR A 65 9.13 -17.03 6.55
N PRO A 66 9.52 -15.78 6.82
CA PRO A 66 9.73 -14.77 5.77
C PRO A 66 10.67 -15.23 4.65
N LYS A 67 11.71 -15.99 4.99
CA LYS A 67 12.65 -16.55 4.00
C LYS A 67 11.98 -17.58 3.09
N GLU A 68 11.12 -18.44 3.64
CA GLU A 68 10.33 -19.39 2.84
C GLU A 68 9.31 -18.68 1.97
N ILE A 69 8.59 -17.67 2.51
CA ILE A 69 7.65 -16.86 1.72
C ILE A 69 8.38 -16.19 0.55
N SER A 70 9.56 -15.63 0.79
CA SER A 70 10.38 -15.01 -0.27
C SER A 70 10.73 -16.00 -1.38
N LYS A 71 11.15 -17.22 -1.00
CA LYS A 71 11.45 -18.29 -1.96
C LYS A 71 10.22 -18.73 -2.76
N LEU A 72 9.09 -18.88 -2.07
CA LEU A 72 7.82 -19.26 -2.70
C LEU A 72 7.31 -18.16 -3.65
N ALA A 73 7.48 -16.89 -3.29
CA ALA A 73 7.15 -15.76 -4.16
C ALA A 73 7.98 -15.76 -5.45
N ALA A 74 9.29 -16.00 -5.37
CA ALA A 74 10.15 -16.13 -6.55
C ALA A 74 9.70 -17.30 -7.44
N GLN A 75 9.43 -18.46 -6.86
CA GLN A 75 8.90 -19.61 -7.61
C GLN A 75 7.56 -19.32 -8.28
N LEU A 76 6.70 -18.50 -7.66
CA LEU A 76 5.42 -18.10 -8.24
C LEU A 76 5.61 -17.21 -9.47
N VAL A 77 6.57 -16.27 -9.41
CA VAL A 77 6.95 -15.42 -10.56
C VAL A 77 7.45 -16.29 -11.71
N ASP A 78 8.38 -17.22 -11.44
CA ASP A 78 8.93 -18.12 -12.45
C ASP A 78 7.85 -18.99 -13.11
N LYS A 79 6.95 -19.59 -12.29
CA LYS A 79 5.86 -20.47 -12.78
C LYS A 79 4.85 -19.76 -13.69
N ASN A 80 4.69 -18.46 -13.54
CA ASN A 80 3.79 -17.65 -14.37
C ASN A 80 4.51 -16.94 -15.51
N ALA A 81 5.85 -16.95 -15.55
CA ALA A 81 6.67 -16.21 -16.53
C ALA A 81 6.27 -14.70 -16.59
N MET A 82 5.94 -14.09 -15.45
CA MET A 82 5.51 -12.70 -15.34
C MET A 82 6.61 -11.88 -14.66
N SER A 83 7.59 -11.43 -15.46
CA SER A 83 8.71 -10.63 -14.99
C SER A 83 8.30 -9.25 -14.45
N ASP A 84 7.25 -8.68 -15.04
CA ASP A 84 6.69 -7.39 -14.62
C ASP A 84 5.23 -7.59 -14.22
N SER A 85 4.97 -7.46 -12.92
CA SER A 85 3.68 -7.83 -12.35
C SER A 85 3.45 -7.21 -10.96
N VAL A 86 2.30 -7.49 -10.39
CA VAL A 86 1.96 -7.18 -9.01
C VAL A 86 1.82 -8.49 -8.23
N LEU A 87 2.70 -8.71 -7.27
CA LEU A 87 2.57 -9.79 -6.31
C LEU A 87 1.62 -9.37 -5.18
N ARG A 88 0.56 -10.13 -5.00
CA ARG A 88 -0.38 -9.99 -3.88
C ARG A 88 -0.16 -11.15 -2.90
N LEU A 89 0.05 -10.82 -1.61
CA LEU A 89 0.05 -11.76 -0.52
C LEU A 89 -1.17 -11.47 0.37
N VAL A 90 -1.91 -12.49 0.77
CA VAL A 90 -3.01 -12.38 1.73
C VAL A 90 -2.81 -13.45 2.79
N LEU A 91 -2.76 -13.01 4.04
CA LEU A 91 -2.71 -13.87 5.21
C LEU A 91 -3.98 -13.67 6.02
N THR A 92 -4.79 -14.69 6.19
CA THR A 92 -5.95 -14.65 7.09
C THR A 92 -5.72 -15.52 8.30
N ARG A 93 -6.54 -15.34 9.34
CA ARG A 93 -6.55 -16.29 10.47
C ARG A 93 -6.97 -17.71 10.06
N GLY A 94 -7.58 -17.86 8.88
CA GLY A 94 -8.07 -19.12 8.36
C GLY A 94 -9.48 -19.49 8.84
N PRO A 95 -9.91 -20.73 8.56
CA PRO A 95 -11.24 -21.21 8.93
C PRO A 95 -11.44 -21.21 10.45
N GLY A 96 -12.60 -20.76 10.87
CA GLY A 96 -12.96 -20.70 12.29
C GLY A 96 -14.47 -20.81 12.52
N GLU A 97 -14.85 -20.82 13.76
CA GLU A 97 -16.26 -20.79 14.17
C GLU A 97 -16.86 -19.39 13.95
N ARG A 98 -18.18 -19.34 13.88
CA ARG A 98 -18.94 -18.11 13.81
C ARG A 98 -18.81 -17.30 15.11
N GLY A 99 -18.62 -16.00 14.98
CA GLY A 99 -18.48 -15.07 16.11
C GLY A 99 -17.13 -14.37 16.14
N TYR A 100 -17.00 -13.33 16.96
CA TYR A 100 -15.81 -12.47 16.98
C TYR A 100 -14.62 -13.06 17.75
N SER A 101 -14.86 -14.06 18.61
CA SER A 101 -13.75 -14.74 19.28
C SER A 101 -12.84 -15.43 18.25
N PRO A 102 -11.52 -15.15 18.23
CA PRO A 102 -10.59 -15.84 17.33
C PRO A 102 -10.32 -17.27 17.72
N GLY A 103 -10.59 -17.65 18.95
CA GLY A 103 -10.57 -18.95 19.63
C GLY A 103 -9.80 -20.09 18.96
N LEU A 104 -10.51 -20.91 18.23
CA LEU A 104 -10.01 -22.18 17.69
C LEU A 104 -9.47 -22.10 16.24
N ALA A 105 -9.37 -20.93 15.65
CA ALA A 105 -8.79 -20.76 14.31
C ALA A 105 -7.27 -20.88 14.37
N THR A 106 -6.75 -22.09 14.17
CA THR A 106 -5.32 -22.42 14.33
C THR A 106 -4.60 -22.70 13.01
N GLN A 107 -5.31 -22.65 11.89
CA GLN A 107 -4.80 -22.94 10.56
C GLN A 107 -4.90 -21.70 9.66
N PRO A 108 -3.93 -20.78 9.71
CA PRO A 108 -3.93 -19.59 8.87
C PRO A 108 -3.97 -19.95 7.38
N THR A 109 -4.64 -19.11 6.61
CA THR A 109 -4.64 -19.22 5.15
C THR A 109 -3.64 -18.21 4.57
N LEU A 110 -2.67 -18.69 3.81
CA LEU A 110 -1.75 -17.85 3.04
C LEU A 110 -1.99 -18.07 1.55
N VAL A 111 -2.33 -16.98 0.86
CA VAL A 111 -2.48 -16.93 -0.59
C VAL A 111 -1.44 -16.00 -1.19
N MET A 112 -0.82 -16.39 -2.29
CA MET A 112 -0.05 -15.49 -3.14
C MET A 112 -0.54 -15.61 -4.58
N SER A 113 -0.76 -14.49 -5.24
CA SER A 113 -1.16 -14.39 -6.63
C SER A 113 -0.36 -13.31 -7.35
N LEU A 114 -0.22 -13.43 -8.67
CA LEU A 114 0.31 -12.39 -9.53
C LEU A 114 -0.82 -11.73 -10.30
N HIS A 115 -0.64 -10.48 -10.62
CA HIS A 115 -1.59 -9.70 -11.43
C HIS A 115 -0.80 -8.86 -12.45
N PRO A 116 -1.36 -8.56 -13.63
CA PRO A 116 -0.73 -7.66 -14.58
C PRO A 116 -0.55 -6.26 -13.95
N LEU A 117 0.43 -5.53 -14.45
CA LEU A 117 0.60 -4.13 -14.09
C LEU A 117 -0.60 -3.31 -14.62
N PRO A 118 -1.07 -2.30 -13.86
CA PRO A 118 -2.08 -1.38 -14.36
C PRO A 118 -1.61 -0.63 -15.60
N ALA A 119 -2.51 -0.44 -16.57
CA ALA A 119 -2.22 0.29 -17.81
C ALA A 119 -1.74 1.74 -17.53
N ALA A 120 -2.18 2.34 -16.44
CA ALA A 120 -1.74 3.67 -16.00
C ALA A 120 -0.22 3.80 -15.81
N LEU A 121 0.52 2.70 -15.64
CA LEU A 121 1.99 2.75 -15.56
C LEU A 121 2.68 3.04 -16.89
N ALA A 122 1.97 2.91 -18.00
CA ALA A 122 2.48 3.27 -19.33
C ALA A 122 2.36 4.77 -19.64
N ASP A 123 1.65 5.53 -18.80
CA ASP A 123 1.49 6.97 -18.94
C ASP A 123 2.58 7.70 -18.14
N GLU A 124 3.58 8.22 -18.85
CA GLU A 124 4.68 9.00 -18.24
C GLU A 124 4.20 10.34 -17.65
N SER A 125 3.03 10.82 -18.07
CA SER A 125 2.41 12.05 -17.58
C SER A 125 1.37 11.81 -16.48
N LEU A 126 1.32 10.60 -15.91
CA LEU A 126 0.33 10.22 -14.91
C LEU A 126 0.27 11.21 -13.75
N GLN A 127 -0.85 11.89 -13.63
CA GLN A 127 -1.20 12.78 -12.53
C GLN A 127 -2.65 12.52 -12.13
N TRP A 128 -2.95 12.69 -10.86
CA TRP A 128 -4.29 12.47 -10.34
C TRP A 128 -4.91 13.73 -9.77
N SER A 129 -6.22 13.78 -9.78
CA SER A 129 -7.02 14.69 -8.97
C SER A 129 -7.38 14.03 -7.65
N MET A 130 -7.42 14.79 -6.56
CA MET A 130 -7.72 14.28 -5.22
C MET A 130 -8.76 15.16 -4.53
N VAL A 131 -9.71 14.54 -3.84
CA VAL A 131 -10.73 15.23 -3.03
C VAL A 131 -10.71 14.76 -1.59
N THR A 132 -11.02 15.67 -0.67
CA THR A 132 -11.19 15.32 0.74
C THR A 132 -12.48 14.51 0.92
N SER A 133 -12.35 13.28 1.45
CA SER A 133 -13.47 12.39 1.72
C SER A 133 -14.24 12.80 2.97
N SER A 134 -15.53 12.49 2.98
CA SER A 134 -16.38 12.59 4.17
C SER A 134 -16.11 11.48 5.20
N HIS A 135 -15.44 10.41 4.79
CA HIS A 135 -15.08 9.29 5.66
C HIS A 135 -13.79 9.58 6.46
N HIS A 136 -13.79 9.22 7.73
CA HIS A 136 -12.68 9.51 8.63
C HIS A 136 -12.06 8.24 9.23
N ILE A 137 -10.74 8.23 9.38
CA ILE A 137 -10.00 7.19 10.08
C ILE A 137 -9.94 7.53 11.58
N PRO A 138 -10.17 6.58 12.50
CA PRO A 138 -9.96 6.84 13.92
C PRO A 138 -8.52 7.28 14.20
N SER A 139 -8.33 8.41 14.88
CA SER A 139 -7.00 9.01 15.13
C SER A 139 -6.10 8.17 16.05
N SER A 140 -6.69 7.27 16.84
CA SER A 140 -6.01 6.43 17.84
C SER A 140 -6.14 4.92 17.56
N ASP A 141 -6.60 4.53 16.36
CA ASP A 141 -6.73 3.12 16.02
C ASP A 141 -5.35 2.47 15.80
N ALA A 142 -4.97 1.57 16.70
CA ALA A 142 -3.72 0.81 16.58
C ALA A 142 -3.69 -0.08 15.32
N ALA A 143 -4.86 -0.56 14.86
CA ALA A 143 -4.96 -1.41 13.66
C ALA A 143 -4.61 -0.66 12.37
N SER A 144 -4.76 0.67 12.33
CA SER A 144 -4.39 1.49 11.17
C SER A 144 -2.89 1.43 10.82
N SER A 145 -2.03 1.08 11.79
CA SER A 145 -0.60 0.86 11.58
C SER A 145 -0.29 -0.42 10.79
N PHE A 146 -1.28 -1.26 10.56
CA PHE A 146 -1.13 -2.55 9.88
C PHE A 146 -1.99 -2.62 8.62
N LYS A 147 -1.49 -3.34 7.62
CA LYS A 147 -2.17 -3.50 6.34
C LYS A 147 -3.21 -4.63 6.41
N THR A 148 -4.28 -4.38 7.20
CA THR A 148 -5.37 -5.34 7.39
C THR A 148 -6.24 -5.49 6.14
N THR A 149 -6.93 -6.63 6.00
CA THR A 149 -7.91 -6.89 4.94
C THR A 149 -9.22 -6.11 5.11
N SER A 150 -9.46 -5.51 6.28
CA SER A 150 -10.59 -4.61 6.55
C SER A 150 -10.39 -3.25 5.86
N LYS A 151 -10.77 -3.15 4.59
CA LYS A 151 -10.58 -1.94 3.75
C LYS A 151 -11.87 -1.28 3.28
N LEU A 152 -13.00 -1.57 3.94
CA LEU A 152 -14.28 -1.00 3.54
C LEU A 152 -14.27 0.53 3.55
N LEU A 153 -13.66 1.16 4.55
CA LEU A 153 -13.53 2.61 4.63
C LEU A 153 -12.76 3.19 3.43
N ASN A 154 -11.65 2.55 3.04
CA ASN A 154 -10.88 2.95 1.87
C ASN A 154 -11.69 2.78 0.56
N VAL A 155 -12.50 1.72 0.46
CA VAL A 155 -13.39 1.46 -0.69
C VAL A 155 -14.46 2.54 -0.79
N LEU A 156 -15.12 2.88 0.33
CA LEU A 156 -16.15 3.92 0.38
C LEU A 156 -15.58 5.30 0.03
N ALA A 157 -14.43 5.66 0.59
CA ALA A 157 -13.77 6.92 0.26
C ALA A 157 -13.38 7.01 -1.22
N ARG A 158 -12.92 5.89 -1.80
CA ARG A 158 -12.59 5.85 -3.22
C ARG A 158 -13.83 5.95 -4.09
N ALA A 159 -14.94 5.32 -3.71
CA ALA A 159 -16.23 5.46 -4.41
C ALA A 159 -16.72 6.91 -4.38
N GLU A 160 -16.67 7.57 -3.22
CA GLU A 160 -17.00 8.99 -3.09
C GLU A 160 -16.14 9.88 -4.01
N ALA A 161 -14.84 9.63 -4.08
CA ALA A 161 -13.96 10.38 -4.99
C ALA A 161 -14.37 10.21 -6.45
N LEU A 162 -14.63 8.97 -6.88
CA LEU A 162 -15.09 8.69 -8.25
C LEU A 162 -16.44 9.35 -8.58
N GLU A 163 -17.40 9.35 -7.67
CA GLU A 163 -18.68 10.05 -7.82
C GLU A 163 -18.50 11.57 -7.98
N ARG A 164 -17.45 12.11 -7.36
CA ARG A 164 -17.08 13.54 -7.46
C ARG A 164 -16.14 13.85 -8.64
N GLY A 165 -15.88 12.85 -9.52
CA GLY A 165 -15.02 13.00 -10.68
C GLY A 165 -13.52 13.11 -10.37
N ALA A 166 -13.08 12.61 -9.20
CA ALA A 166 -11.69 12.61 -8.79
C ALA A 166 -11.07 11.20 -8.83
N ASP A 167 -9.75 11.19 -9.02
CA ASP A 167 -8.98 9.93 -9.11
C ASP A 167 -8.66 9.34 -7.75
N GLU A 168 -8.62 10.12 -6.67
CA GLU A 168 -8.22 9.67 -5.34
C GLU A 168 -8.96 10.42 -4.23
N ALA A 169 -9.06 9.79 -3.06
CA ALA A 169 -9.62 10.38 -1.85
C ALA A 169 -8.55 10.66 -0.81
N LEU A 170 -8.55 11.87 -0.24
CA LEU A 170 -7.83 12.19 0.97
C LEU A 170 -8.67 11.81 2.18
N LEU A 171 -8.15 10.94 3.05
CA LEU A 171 -8.75 10.58 4.32
C LEU A 171 -8.24 11.51 5.43
N LEU A 172 -9.15 12.00 6.22
CA LEU A 172 -8.84 12.69 7.46
C LEU A 172 -9.00 11.73 8.64
N ASN A 173 -8.31 12.00 9.74
CA ASN A 173 -8.62 11.32 10.98
C ASN A 173 -9.81 11.98 11.72
N THR A 174 -10.30 11.36 12.78
CA THR A 174 -11.44 11.85 13.57
C THR A 174 -11.19 13.19 14.26
N ASN A 175 -9.94 13.70 14.30
CA ASN A 175 -9.61 15.07 14.70
C ASN A 175 -9.70 16.06 13.53
N GLY A 176 -10.08 15.61 12.33
CA GLY A 176 -10.09 16.38 11.09
C GLY A 176 -8.68 16.74 10.59
N GLU A 177 -7.66 15.99 10.99
CA GLU A 177 -6.29 16.14 10.53
C GLU A 177 -6.06 15.26 9.29
N VAL A 178 -5.18 15.70 8.38
CA VAL A 178 -4.75 14.90 7.24
C VAL A 178 -4.11 13.60 7.72
N ALA A 179 -4.58 12.47 7.20
CA ALA A 179 -4.03 11.15 7.49
C ALA A 179 -3.29 10.57 6.28
N GLU A 180 -4.00 9.98 5.35
CA GLU A 180 -3.40 9.36 4.15
C GLU A 180 -4.40 9.40 2.98
N ALA A 181 -3.97 9.05 1.78
CA ALA A 181 -4.89 8.79 0.67
C ALA A 181 -5.56 7.41 0.84
N ALA A 182 -6.69 7.18 0.20
CA ALA A 182 -7.39 5.89 0.29
C ALA A 182 -6.52 4.72 -0.21
N SER A 183 -5.59 4.96 -1.15
CA SER A 183 -4.71 3.93 -1.69
C SER A 183 -3.23 4.08 -1.31
N GLY A 184 -2.81 5.15 -0.63
CA GLY A 184 -1.41 5.44 -0.36
C GLY A 184 -1.13 6.52 0.68
N ASN A 185 0.14 6.78 0.96
CA ASN A 185 0.51 7.88 1.86
C ASN A 185 0.63 9.19 1.09
N ILE A 186 0.31 10.30 1.76
CA ILE A 186 0.41 11.65 1.19
C ILE A 186 1.72 12.33 1.57
N PHE A 187 2.26 13.07 0.61
CA PHE A 187 3.37 14.01 0.74
C PHE A 187 2.99 15.35 0.12
N TRP A 188 3.61 16.41 0.61
CA TRP A 188 3.49 17.75 0.02
C TRP A 188 4.79 18.53 0.16
N VAL A 189 5.00 19.48 -0.73
CA VAL A 189 6.12 20.42 -0.68
C VAL A 189 5.64 21.70 0.01
N TYR A 190 6.39 22.15 1.00
CA TYR A 190 6.11 23.39 1.71
C TYR A 190 7.41 24.05 2.16
N GLN A 191 7.63 25.29 1.76
CA GLN A 191 8.87 26.06 2.01
C GLN A 191 10.12 25.27 1.60
N ASN A 192 10.10 24.73 0.38
CA ASN A 192 11.18 23.91 -0.19
C ASN A 192 11.55 22.65 0.63
N ARG A 193 10.63 22.13 1.44
CA ARG A 193 10.79 20.91 2.25
C ARG A 193 9.76 19.87 1.87
N ILE A 194 10.17 18.61 1.93
CA ILE A 194 9.26 17.48 1.69
C ILE A 194 8.56 17.12 3.00
N CYS A 195 7.27 17.31 3.03
CA CYS A 195 6.45 17.07 4.20
C CYS A 195 5.59 15.80 4.04
N THR A 196 5.34 15.10 5.13
CA THR A 196 4.41 13.96 5.20
C THR A 196 3.79 13.85 6.59
N VAL A 197 2.74 13.06 6.72
CA VAL A 197 2.10 12.81 8.02
C VAL A 197 2.95 11.83 8.85
N PRO A 198 3.14 12.06 10.16
CA PRO A 198 3.78 11.08 11.05
C PRO A 198 2.95 9.79 11.15
N THR A 199 3.61 8.64 11.17
CA THR A 199 2.95 7.35 11.47
C THR A 199 2.40 7.35 12.90
N GLY A 200 1.34 6.57 13.18
CA GLY A 200 0.69 6.54 14.50
C GLY A 200 -0.50 7.51 14.63
N ARG A 201 -0.90 8.17 13.55
CA ARG A 201 -2.08 9.06 13.48
C ARG A 201 -3.17 8.50 12.54
N GLY A 202 -3.37 7.19 12.54
CA GLY A 202 -4.24 6.54 11.56
C GLY A 202 -3.55 6.27 10.22
N VAL A 203 -2.22 6.37 10.15
CA VAL A 203 -1.43 6.31 8.91
C VAL A 203 -0.63 5.02 8.84
N LEU A 204 -0.77 4.30 7.75
CA LEU A 204 0.02 3.12 7.48
C LEU A 204 1.50 3.49 7.24
N PRO A 205 2.48 2.80 7.90
CA PRO A 205 3.90 2.95 7.56
C PRO A 205 4.18 2.31 6.18
N GLY A 206 3.98 3.09 5.11
CA GLY A 206 4.12 2.64 3.72
C GLY A 206 5.57 2.31 3.36
N ILE A 207 5.77 1.25 2.57
CA ILE A 207 7.12 0.87 2.09
C ILE A 207 7.60 1.92 1.07
N THR A 208 6.78 2.29 0.10
CA THR A 208 7.13 3.37 -0.85
C THR A 208 7.32 4.72 -0.13
N ARG A 209 6.56 4.99 0.95
CA ARG A 209 6.80 6.16 1.81
C ARG A 209 8.20 6.13 2.42
N ALA A 210 8.65 4.98 2.91
CA ALA A 210 10.01 4.84 3.46
C ALA A 210 11.07 5.06 2.37
N VAL A 211 10.87 4.50 1.17
CA VAL A 211 11.76 4.71 0.02
C VAL A 211 11.86 6.19 -0.36
N VAL A 212 10.75 6.93 -0.37
CA VAL A 212 10.80 8.40 -0.62
C VAL A 212 11.62 9.12 0.43
N LEU A 213 11.51 8.77 1.70
CA LEU A 213 12.33 9.37 2.76
C LEU A 213 13.82 9.02 2.61
N GLU A 214 14.15 7.78 2.19
CA GLU A 214 15.53 7.38 1.83
C GLU A 214 16.06 8.21 0.65
N ILE A 215 15.26 8.40 -0.39
CA ILE A 215 15.60 9.24 -1.55
C ILE A 215 15.85 10.69 -1.12
N CYS A 216 14.97 11.26 -0.31
CA CYS A 216 15.16 12.64 0.19
C CYS A 216 16.48 12.77 0.96
N GLN A 217 16.80 11.79 1.81
CA GLN A 217 18.08 11.78 2.54
C GLN A 217 19.27 11.70 1.59
N ALA A 218 19.23 10.84 0.59
CA ALA A 218 20.31 10.68 -0.40
C ALA A 218 20.51 11.93 -1.25
N LEU A 219 19.45 12.67 -1.55
CA LEU A 219 19.47 13.92 -2.32
C LEU A 219 19.74 15.16 -1.45
N GLY A 220 19.90 15.02 -0.14
CA GLY A 220 20.07 16.14 0.78
C GLY A 220 18.83 17.03 0.93
N LEU A 221 17.62 16.51 0.60
CA LEU A 221 16.37 17.23 0.73
C LEU A 221 15.88 17.20 2.18
N GLU A 222 15.51 18.37 2.71
CA GLU A 222 14.93 18.44 4.05
C GLU A 222 13.55 17.79 4.09
N THR A 223 13.34 16.92 5.09
CA THR A 223 12.05 16.25 5.33
C THR A 223 11.44 16.69 6.65
N ASN A 224 10.10 16.82 6.66
CA ASN A 224 9.37 17.18 7.88
C ASN A 224 8.11 16.32 8.03
N LYS A 225 7.91 15.76 9.23
CA LYS A 225 6.69 15.02 9.58
C LYS A 225 5.76 15.97 10.35
N ARG A 226 4.63 16.32 9.73
CA ARG A 226 3.71 17.35 10.27
C ARG A 226 2.28 16.84 10.35
N VAL A 227 1.60 17.23 11.41
CA VAL A 227 0.14 17.10 11.52
C VAL A 227 -0.46 18.41 11.02
N ILE A 228 -1.32 18.33 10.02
CA ILE A 228 -1.96 19.49 9.39
C ILE A 228 -3.46 19.26 9.14
N LYS A 229 -4.20 20.31 8.93
CA LYS A 229 -5.58 20.29 8.42
C LYS A 229 -5.59 20.39 6.89
N PRO A 230 -6.63 19.90 6.18
CA PRO A 230 -6.64 19.86 4.72
C PRO A 230 -6.45 21.22 4.05
N GLN A 231 -6.94 22.31 4.66
CA GLN A 231 -6.75 23.66 4.11
C GLN A 231 -5.28 24.07 3.95
N HIS A 232 -4.35 23.48 4.71
CA HIS A 232 -2.92 23.77 4.56
C HIS A 232 -2.33 23.17 3.28
N LEU A 233 -2.95 22.13 2.71
CA LEU A 233 -2.51 21.56 1.43
C LEU A 233 -2.77 22.50 0.25
N ARG A 234 -3.73 23.43 0.36
CA ARG A 234 -4.00 24.42 -0.70
C ARG A 234 -2.82 25.38 -0.97
N ASN A 235 -1.93 25.51 0.02
CA ASN A 235 -0.72 26.33 -0.09
C ASN A 235 0.54 25.49 -0.36
N ALA A 236 0.37 24.22 -0.73
CA ALA A 236 1.50 23.35 -1.06
C ALA A 236 2.09 23.72 -2.43
N GLU A 237 3.41 23.68 -2.51
CA GLU A 237 4.19 23.90 -3.74
C GLU A 237 4.25 22.64 -4.62
N GLY A 238 3.51 21.61 -4.26
CA GLY A 238 3.33 20.34 -4.93
C GLY A 238 2.76 19.31 -3.95
N ILE A 239 1.96 18.39 -4.46
CA ILE A 239 1.38 17.29 -3.68
C ILE A 239 1.60 15.99 -4.46
N PHE A 240 1.91 14.91 -3.76
CA PHE A 240 1.98 13.57 -4.37
C PHE A 240 1.59 12.50 -3.36
N ILE A 241 1.20 11.35 -3.86
CA ILE A 241 0.94 10.15 -3.06
C ILE A 241 1.94 9.06 -3.39
N THR A 242 2.10 8.11 -2.48
CA THR A 242 3.00 6.98 -2.64
C THR A 242 2.26 5.66 -2.44
N GLN A 243 2.41 4.73 -3.38
CA GLN A 243 1.83 3.40 -3.31
C GLN A 243 2.75 2.36 -3.95
N SER A 244 2.61 1.11 -3.55
CA SER A 244 3.56 0.06 -3.96
C SER A 244 3.52 -0.30 -5.46
N VAL A 245 2.40 -0.08 -6.14
CA VAL A 245 2.23 -0.47 -7.55
C VAL A 245 2.62 0.65 -8.49
N LEU A 246 2.00 1.83 -8.36
CA LEU A 246 2.29 2.98 -9.24
C LEU A 246 3.52 3.78 -8.78
N GLY A 247 4.03 3.49 -7.58
CA GLY A 247 5.15 4.25 -7.04
C GLY A 247 4.72 5.61 -6.51
N ILE A 248 5.14 6.67 -7.15
CA ILE A 248 4.83 8.07 -6.82
C ILE A 248 3.87 8.61 -7.86
N VAL A 249 2.75 9.16 -7.41
CA VAL A 249 1.75 9.78 -8.29
C VAL A 249 1.57 11.25 -7.88
N PRO A 250 1.98 12.21 -8.71
CA PRO A 250 1.72 13.62 -8.49
C PRO A 250 0.21 13.92 -8.50
N ILE A 251 -0.19 14.93 -7.72
CA ILE A 251 -1.57 15.42 -7.67
C ILE A 251 -1.65 16.74 -8.43
N ALA A 252 -2.41 16.78 -9.51
CA ALA A 252 -2.63 17.95 -10.35
C ALA A 252 -3.75 18.87 -9.86
N ALA A 253 -4.72 18.31 -9.09
CA ALA A 253 -5.80 19.10 -8.50
C ALA A 253 -6.19 18.55 -7.12
N PHE A 254 -6.49 19.44 -6.18
CA PHE A 254 -6.94 19.10 -4.84
C PHE A 254 -8.20 19.88 -4.47
N ASP A 255 -9.28 19.18 -4.11
CA ASP A 255 -10.60 19.74 -3.81
C ASP A 255 -11.13 20.71 -4.89
N GLY A 256 -10.86 20.39 -6.17
CA GLY A 256 -11.25 21.17 -7.32
C GLY A 256 -10.31 22.32 -7.71
N GLU A 257 -9.29 22.61 -6.89
CA GLU A 257 -8.31 23.65 -7.16
C GLU A 257 -7.03 23.05 -7.78
N PRO A 258 -6.41 23.69 -8.77
CA PRO A 258 -5.16 23.24 -9.34
C PRO A 258 -4.02 23.22 -8.32
N VAL A 259 -3.17 22.20 -8.39
CA VAL A 259 -1.91 22.11 -7.63
C VAL A 259 -0.77 22.46 -8.58
N ALA A 260 0.11 23.38 -8.18
CA ALA A 260 1.24 23.78 -8.98
C ALA A 260 2.22 22.59 -9.22
N PRO A 261 2.77 22.43 -10.44
CA PRO A 261 3.88 21.53 -10.69
C PRO A 261 5.10 21.88 -9.82
N SER A 262 5.80 20.86 -9.33
CA SER A 262 6.93 21.07 -8.42
C SER A 262 8.19 20.35 -8.91
N PRO A 263 9.28 21.09 -9.19
CA PRO A 263 10.55 20.48 -9.58
C PRO A 263 11.10 19.48 -8.54
N LEU A 264 10.79 19.68 -7.25
CA LEU A 264 11.17 18.73 -6.20
C LEU A 264 10.40 17.41 -6.31
N VAL A 265 9.11 17.47 -6.69
CA VAL A 265 8.33 16.27 -6.93
C VAL A 265 8.91 15.51 -8.13
N ASP A 266 9.21 16.20 -9.23
CA ASP A 266 9.78 15.58 -10.44
C ASP A 266 11.15 14.93 -10.14
N GLN A 267 11.99 15.59 -9.33
CA GLN A 267 13.27 15.04 -8.89
C GLN A 267 13.10 13.75 -8.09
N ILE A 268 12.12 13.70 -7.18
CA ILE A 268 11.82 12.51 -6.36
C ILE A 268 11.25 11.40 -7.23
N VAL A 269 10.36 11.70 -8.18
CA VAL A 269 9.80 10.72 -9.13
C VAL A 269 10.93 10.09 -9.94
N SER A 270 11.82 10.90 -10.51
CA SER A 270 12.97 10.42 -11.29
C SER A 270 13.91 9.55 -10.45
N ALA A 271 14.23 9.97 -9.24
CA ALA A 271 15.10 9.21 -8.34
C ALA A 271 14.46 7.88 -7.90
N TYR A 272 13.14 7.87 -7.67
CA TYR A 272 12.41 6.65 -7.37
C TYR A 272 12.47 5.64 -8.53
N GLN A 273 12.28 6.11 -9.76
CA GLN A 273 12.34 5.25 -10.95
C GLN A 273 13.75 4.67 -11.15
N GLN A 274 14.79 5.49 -10.93
CA GLN A 274 16.18 5.02 -10.97
C GLN A 274 16.45 3.94 -9.92
N MET A 275 15.99 4.15 -8.69
CA MET A 275 16.15 3.17 -7.59
C MET A 275 15.39 1.88 -7.88
N LEU A 276 14.15 1.97 -8.37
CA LEU A 276 13.33 0.82 -8.75
C LEU A 276 14.05 -0.02 -9.82
N ASN A 277 14.61 0.62 -10.84
CA ASN A 277 15.34 -0.06 -11.91
C ASN A 277 16.66 -0.66 -11.39
N ALA A 278 17.43 0.09 -10.61
CA ALA A 278 18.71 -0.38 -10.07
C ALA A 278 18.57 -1.62 -9.16
N GLU A 279 17.58 -1.64 -8.28
CA GLU A 279 17.33 -2.79 -7.39
C GLU A 279 16.69 -4.00 -8.13
N SER A 280 16.24 -3.80 -9.36
CA SER A 280 15.62 -4.84 -10.20
C SER A 280 16.59 -5.47 -11.20
N VAL A 281 17.81 -4.92 -11.36
CA VAL A 281 18.86 -5.53 -12.17
C VAL A 281 19.52 -6.66 -11.39
N ALA A 282 19.84 -7.77 -12.07
CA ALA A 282 20.57 -8.88 -11.46
C ALA A 282 21.98 -8.44 -11.05
N ALA A 283 22.38 -8.72 -9.80
CA ALA A 283 23.76 -8.71 -9.43
C ALA A 283 24.49 -9.92 -10.06
#